data_6fa69d00b53b3d5e1f06c4c55cf76487
#
_entry.id   6fa69d00b53b3d5e1f06c4c55cf76487
#
_cell.length_a   1.000
_cell.length_b   1.000
_cell.length_c   1.000
_cell.angle_alpha   90.00
_cell.angle_beta   90.00
_cell.angle_gamma   90.00
#
_symmetry.space_group_name_H-M   'P 1'
#
loop_
_entity.id
_entity.type
_entity.pdbx_description
1 polymer ?
#
loop_
_entity_poly.entity_id
_entity_poly.type
_entity_poly.pdbx_seq_one_letter_code
_entity_poly.pdbx_strand_id
1 'polypeptide(L)'
;MGCPVKSKFSLVDKPTLKIDQRLLGVWKFKGDSNLEDSNYVNAVEITQYSTTEYQLSVSQVSEIYEPSTFVFRAYLADFADKKWLIVNNEEDNTNYFFLIGYLEGNQLRISELGIDMTSEDISSKEAFRKYVNGRPFYDKNSFWIKQ
;
A
#
# COMPACT_ATOMS: atom_id res chain seq x y z
N MET A 1 1.35 17.48 -1.95
CA MET A 1 1.60 16.09 -1.62
C MET A 1 0.57 15.63 -0.60
N GLY A 2 -0.30 14.73 -1.00
CA GLY A 2 -1.33 14.23 -0.09
C GLY A 2 -0.79 13.13 0.82
N CYS A 3 -1.30 13.03 2.04
CA CYS A 3 -1.07 11.87 2.88
C CYS A 3 -1.89 10.69 2.35
N PRO A 4 -1.41 9.47 2.42
CA PRO A 4 -2.21 8.31 2.06
C PRO A 4 -3.45 8.21 2.95
N VAL A 5 -4.55 7.74 2.39
CA VAL A 5 -5.77 7.51 3.15
C VAL A 5 -5.53 6.40 4.15
N LYS A 6 -5.88 6.66 5.40
CA LYS A 6 -5.75 5.73 6.51
C LYS A 6 -7.13 5.48 7.09
N SER A 7 -7.57 4.24 7.11
CA SER A 7 -8.91 3.88 7.58
C SER A 7 -8.90 2.63 8.44
N LYS A 8 -9.74 2.64 9.48
CA LYS A 8 -9.99 1.42 10.27
C LYS A 8 -10.89 0.43 9.53
N PHE A 9 -11.58 0.88 8.50
CA PHE A 9 -12.38 -0.01 7.65
C PHE A 9 -11.56 -0.51 6.48
N SER A 10 -11.81 -1.74 6.04
CA SER A 10 -11.17 -2.31 4.86
C SER A 10 -12.16 -2.38 3.71
N LEU A 11 -11.63 -2.59 2.51
CA LEU A 11 -12.44 -2.76 1.30
C LEU A 11 -13.13 -4.12 1.26
N VAL A 12 -12.61 -5.10 1.97
CA VAL A 12 -13.18 -6.44 2.08
C VAL A 12 -13.19 -6.87 3.55
N ASP A 13 -14.04 -7.83 3.89
CA ASP A 13 -14.21 -8.24 5.29
C ASP A 13 -13.02 -9.06 5.80
N LYS A 14 -12.40 -9.84 4.92
CA LYS A 14 -11.26 -10.69 5.29
C LYS A 14 -10.41 -11.00 4.05
N PRO A 15 -9.13 -11.37 4.24
CA PRO A 15 -8.30 -11.84 3.14
C PRO A 15 -8.85 -13.15 2.57
N THR A 16 -9.04 -13.21 1.26
CA THR A 16 -9.51 -14.42 0.57
C THR A 16 -8.61 -14.83 -0.58
N LEU A 17 -7.91 -13.87 -1.19
CA LEU A 17 -7.03 -14.16 -2.31
C LEU A 17 -5.72 -14.77 -1.81
N LYS A 18 -5.27 -15.80 -2.50
CA LYS A 18 -3.95 -16.38 -2.24
C LYS A 18 -2.87 -15.37 -2.58
N ILE A 19 -1.74 -15.48 -1.91
CA ILE A 19 -0.61 -14.61 -2.22
C ILE A 19 -0.15 -14.81 -3.66
N ASP A 20 0.29 -13.72 -4.26
CA ASP A 20 0.93 -13.74 -5.57
C ASP A 20 2.43 -13.80 -5.37
N GLN A 21 3.06 -14.89 -5.81
CA GLN A 21 4.49 -15.12 -5.63
C GLN A 21 5.34 -14.03 -6.26
N ARG A 22 4.82 -13.34 -7.27
CA ARG A 22 5.54 -12.26 -7.95
C ARG A 22 5.79 -11.05 -7.04
N LEU A 23 4.98 -10.88 -5.99
CA LEU A 23 5.17 -9.79 -5.02
C LEU A 23 6.29 -10.08 -4.02
N LEU A 24 6.67 -11.33 -3.83
CA LEU A 24 7.69 -11.68 -2.84
C LEU A 24 9.07 -11.20 -3.29
N GLY A 25 9.81 -10.61 -2.38
CA GLY A 25 11.17 -10.15 -2.62
C GLY A 25 11.42 -8.77 -2.04
N VAL A 26 12.56 -8.20 -2.41
CA VAL A 26 12.96 -6.86 -2.00
C VAL A 26 12.70 -5.90 -3.14
N TRP A 27 11.95 -4.84 -2.85
CA TRP A 27 11.57 -3.82 -3.83
C TRP A 27 12.19 -2.49 -3.45
N LYS A 28 12.78 -1.81 -4.42
CA LYS A 28 13.30 -0.46 -4.23
C LYS A 28 12.48 0.51 -5.05
N PHE A 29 12.19 1.65 -4.44
CA PHE A 29 11.45 2.72 -5.08
C PHE A 29 12.28 3.30 -6.24
N LYS A 30 11.64 3.38 -7.39
CA LYS A 30 12.18 4.06 -8.56
C LYS A 30 11.30 5.27 -8.82
N GLY A 31 11.64 6.37 -8.18
CA GLY A 31 10.94 7.63 -8.38
C GLY A 31 11.59 8.49 -9.42
N ASP A 32 11.03 9.67 -9.58
CA ASP A 32 11.62 10.72 -10.37
C ASP A 32 12.99 11.05 -9.77
N SER A 33 13.99 11.23 -10.63
CA SER A 33 15.38 11.47 -10.24
C SER A 33 15.59 12.68 -9.32
N ASN A 34 14.56 13.50 -9.17
CA ASN A 34 14.58 14.67 -8.29
C ASN A 34 14.16 14.35 -6.85
N LEU A 35 13.81 13.09 -6.54
CA LEU A 35 13.38 12.66 -5.22
C LEU A 35 14.53 11.97 -4.48
N GLU A 36 15.69 12.58 -4.47
CA GLU A 36 16.82 12.16 -3.61
C GLU A 36 16.56 12.56 -2.16
N ASP A 37 15.33 12.45 -1.72
CA ASP A 37 15.01 12.86 -0.37
C ASP A 37 15.23 11.67 0.55
N SER A 38 16.28 11.74 1.32
CA SER A 38 16.74 10.69 2.23
C SER A 38 15.75 10.32 3.32
N ASN A 39 14.62 11.02 3.40
CA ASN A 39 13.59 10.77 4.41
C ASN A 39 12.51 9.79 3.96
N TYR A 40 12.62 9.25 2.75
CA TYR A 40 11.60 8.37 2.20
C TYR A 40 11.96 6.89 2.34
N VAL A 41 10.93 6.05 2.16
CA VAL A 41 11.08 4.61 2.11
C VAL A 41 12.08 4.22 1.02
N ASN A 42 13.14 3.54 1.39
CA ASN A 42 14.17 3.10 0.46
C ASN A 42 13.90 1.72 -0.10
N ALA A 43 13.37 0.85 0.73
CA ALA A 43 13.14 -0.53 0.34
C ALA A 43 11.98 -1.12 1.12
N VAL A 44 11.29 -2.03 0.48
CA VAL A 44 10.24 -2.85 1.08
C VAL A 44 10.58 -4.30 0.80
N GLU A 45 10.75 -5.09 1.86
CA GLU A 45 10.86 -6.53 1.74
C GLU A 45 9.49 -7.15 1.96
N ILE A 46 9.02 -7.90 0.97
CA ILE A 46 7.73 -8.58 1.04
C ILE A 46 8.00 -10.07 1.18
N THR A 47 7.55 -10.65 2.29
CA THR A 47 7.65 -12.07 2.57
C THR A 47 6.27 -12.66 2.79
N GLN A 48 6.17 -13.97 2.68
CA GLN A 48 4.92 -14.67 2.93
C GLN A 48 4.69 -14.83 4.44
N TYR A 49 3.53 -14.38 4.90
CA TYR A 49 3.11 -14.61 6.28
C TYR A 49 2.18 -15.83 6.38
N SER A 50 1.23 -15.93 5.47
CA SER A 50 0.28 -17.04 5.39
C SER A 50 -0.09 -17.31 3.93
N THR A 51 -1.08 -18.15 3.68
CA THR A 51 -1.55 -18.41 2.31
C THR A 51 -2.21 -17.21 1.67
N THR A 52 -2.69 -16.25 2.47
CA THR A 52 -3.42 -15.07 1.99
C THR A 52 -2.79 -13.75 2.41
N GLU A 53 -1.77 -13.77 3.27
CA GLU A 53 -1.19 -12.55 3.82
C GLU A 53 0.30 -12.46 3.60
N TYR A 54 0.77 -11.23 3.47
CA TYR A 54 2.19 -10.88 3.35
C TYR A 54 2.65 -10.19 4.62
N GLN A 55 3.94 -10.26 4.89
CA GLN A 55 4.60 -9.38 5.83
C GLN A 55 5.47 -8.40 5.05
N LEU A 56 5.29 -7.11 5.32
CA LEU A 56 6.07 -6.04 4.71
C LEU A 56 7.03 -5.48 5.74
N SER A 57 8.33 -5.51 5.43
CA SER A 57 9.35 -4.82 6.22
C SER A 57 9.80 -3.60 5.43
N VAL A 58 9.45 -2.42 5.95
CA VAL A 58 9.67 -1.15 5.28
C VAL A 58 10.87 -0.47 5.91
N SER A 59 11.90 -0.24 5.12
CA SER A 59 13.13 0.42 5.59
C SER A 59 13.14 1.87 5.16
N GLN A 60 13.38 2.76 6.14
CA GLN A 60 13.58 4.18 5.90
C GLN A 60 14.99 4.57 6.30
N VAL A 61 15.64 5.34 5.45
CA VAL A 61 16.95 5.91 5.75
C VAL A 61 16.81 7.43 5.74
N SER A 62 17.35 8.07 6.75
CA SER A 62 17.36 9.52 6.88
C SER A 62 18.76 9.97 7.27
N GLU A 63 19.20 11.11 6.73
CA GLU A 63 20.47 11.72 7.15
C GLU A 63 20.40 12.29 8.56
N ILE A 64 19.19 12.58 9.04
CA ILE A 64 18.96 13.24 10.34
C ILE A 64 18.69 12.23 11.44
N TYR A 65 18.07 11.10 11.12
CA TYR A 65 17.66 10.07 12.06
C TYR A 65 18.33 8.74 11.75
N GLU A 66 18.44 7.89 12.73
CA GLU A 66 18.92 6.53 12.53
C GLU A 66 17.99 5.78 11.59
N PRO A 67 18.52 4.83 10.77
CA PRO A 67 17.69 3.99 9.93
C PRO A 67 16.62 3.27 10.76
N SER A 68 15.40 3.26 10.26
CA SER A 68 14.27 2.63 10.95
C SER A 68 13.63 1.57 10.06
N THR A 69 13.15 0.51 10.67
CA THR A 69 12.39 -0.54 9.99
C THR A 69 11.02 -0.67 10.62
N PHE A 70 9.99 -0.64 9.78
CA PHE A 70 8.61 -0.81 10.21
C PHE A 70 8.04 -2.08 9.58
N VAL A 71 7.25 -2.82 10.34
CA VAL A 71 6.66 -4.07 9.88
C VAL A 71 5.15 -3.94 9.81
N PHE A 72 4.59 -4.31 8.67
CA PHE A 72 3.15 -4.28 8.40
C PHE A 72 2.67 -5.64 7.92
N ARG A 73 1.38 -5.90 8.08
CA ARG A 73 0.71 -7.02 7.47
C ARG A 73 -0.07 -6.55 6.24
N ALA A 74 -0.10 -7.33 5.18
CA ALA A 74 -0.79 -6.94 3.97
C ALA A 74 -1.48 -8.11 3.29
N TYR A 75 -2.47 -7.81 2.46
CA TYR A 75 -3.15 -8.82 1.67
C TYR A 75 -3.70 -8.20 0.38
N LEU A 76 -3.90 -9.05 -0.62
CA LEU A 76 -4.52 -8.65 -1.86
C LEU A 76 -6.05 -8.72 -1.75
N ALA A 77 -6.72 -7.81 -2.43
CA ALA A 77 -8.18 -7.82 -2.51
C ALA A 77 -8.64 -7.35 -3.88
N ASP A 78 -9.72 -7.96 -4.36
CA ASP A 78 -10.44 -7.47 -5.53
C ASP A 78 -11.60 -6.61 -5.03
N PHE A 79 -11.65 -5.36 -5.50
CA PHE A 79 -12.72 -4.44 -5.14
C PHE A 79 -12.94 -3.45 -6.28
N ALA A 80 -14.20 -3.22 -6.67
CA ALA A 80 -14.57 -2.30 -7.75
C ALA A 80 -13.83 -2.61 -9.07
N ASP A 81 -13.72 -3.90 -9.41
CA ASP A 81 -13.03 -4.42 -10.60
C ASP A 81 -11.55 -4.08 -10.67
N LYS A 82 -10.93 -3.82 -9.53
CA LYS A 82 -9.52 -3.46 -9.40
C LYS A 82 -8.86 -4.32 -8.34
N LYS A 83 -7.55 -4.48 -8.47
CA LYS A 83 -6.76 -5.22 -7.49
C LYS A 83 -6.04 -4.25 -6.56
N TRP A 84 -6.17 -4.53 -5.29
CA TRP A 84 -5.63 -3.68 -4.22
C TRP A 84 -4.64 -4.45 -3.37
N LEU A 85 -3.62 -3.76 -2.91
CA LEU A 85 -2.79 -4.21 -1.79
C LEU A 85 -3.22 -3.41 -0.57
N ILE A 86 -3.78 -4.09 0.42
CA ILE A 86 -4.26 -3.46 1.65
C ILE A 86 -3.22 -3.72 2.73
N VAL A 87 -2.65 -2.66 3.28
CA VAL A 87 -1.57 -2.73 4.25
C VAL A 87 -2.10 -2.32 5.62
N ASN A 88 -2.02 -3.23 6.57
CA ASN A 88 -2.54 -3.01 7.92
C ASN A 88 -1.40 -2.68 8.88
N ASN A 89 -1.58 -1.59 9.62
CA ASN A 89 -0.75 -1.27 10.76
C ASN A 89 -1.38 -1.90 12.00
N GLU A 90 -0.75 -2.93 12.53
CA GLU A 90 -1.28 -3.68 13.67
C GLU A 90 -1.30 -2.87 14.96
N GLU A 91 -0.44 -1.86 15.09
CA GLU A 91 -0.37 -1.05 16.30
C GLU A 91 -1.65 -0.24 16.55
N ASP A 92 -2.20 0.37 15.50
CA ASP A 92 -3.41 1.19 15.60
C ASP A 92 -4.61 0.60 14.85
N ASN A 93 -4.44 -0.57 14.25
CA ASN A 93 -5.46 -1.28 13.48
C ASN A 93 -6.07 -0.41 12.37
N THR A 94 -5.22 0.30 11.66
CA THR A 94 -5.63 1.07 10.49
C THR A 94 -5.03 0.50 9.21
N ASN A 95 -5.68 0.78 8.10
CA ASN A 95 -5.29 0.25 6.80
C ASN A 95 -4.89 1.37 5.85
N TYR A 96 -3.89 1.08 5.02
CA TYR A 96 -3.51 1.88 3.86
C TYR A 96 -3.89 1.11 2.60
N PHE A 97 -4.22 1.81 1.54
CA PHE A 97 -4.78 1.22 0.32
C PHE A 97 -3.94 1.60 -0.89
N PHE A 98 -3.42 0.59 -1.57
CA PHE A 98 -2.61 0.78 -2.77
C PHE A 98 -3.24 0.03 -3.93
N LEU A 99 -3.54 0.76 -5.00
CA LEU A 99 -4.05 0.15 -6.22
C LEU A 99 -2.89 -0.40 -7.03
N ILE A 100 -2.95 -1.67 -7.38
CA ILE A 100 -1.93 -2.29 -8.23
C ILE A 100 -2.28 -1.98 -9.67
N GLY A 101 -1.48 -1.14 -10.31
CA GLY A 101 -1.67 -0.78 -11.71
C GLY A 101 -0.92 -1.70 -12.66
N TYR A 102 0.19 -2.28 -12.20
CA TYR A 102 1.05 -3.10 -13.03
C TYR A 102 1.95 -3.97 -12.15
N LEU A 103 2.03 -5.24 -12.49
CA LEU A 103 2.96 -6.17 -11.84
C LEU A 103 3.44 -7.16 -12.89
N GLU A 104 4.66 -7.01 -13.35
CA GLU A 104 5.23 -7.89 -14.37
C GLU A 104 6.73 -7.96 -14.21
N GLY A 105 7.27 -9.17 -14.19
CA GLY A 105 8.69 -9.40 -14.03
C GLY A 105 9.19 -8.83 -12.70
N ASN A 106 10.12 -7.89 -12.78
CA ASN A 106 10.70 -7.22 -11.63
C ASN A 106 10.16 -5.80 -11.42
N GLN A 107 9.02 -5.45 -12.03
CA GLN A 107 8.45 -4.10 -11.97
C GLN A 107 7.06 -4.13 -11.31
N LEU A 108 6.84 -3.18 -10.42
CA LEU A 108 5.56 -2.97 -9.76
C LEU A 108 5.19 -1.49 -9.83
N ARG A 109 3.99 -1.21 -10.29
CA ARG A 109 3.44 0.14 -10.24
C ARG A 109 2.21 0.14 -9.32
N ILE A 110 2.22 1.02 -8.34
CA ILE A 110 1.10 1.20 -7.41
C ILE A 110 0.68 2.66 -7.37
N SER A 111 -0.57 2.88 -7.02
CA SER A 111 -1.13 4.21 -6.79
C SER A 111 -1.77 4.25 -5.42
N GLU A 112 -1.55 5.33 -4.68
CA GLU A 112 -2.18 5.50 -3.39
C GLU A 112 -3.62 5.99 -3.54
N LEU A 113 -4.48 5.59 -2.59
CA LEU A 113 -5.83 6.12 -2.52
C LEU A 113 -5.78 7.61 -2.14
N GLY A 114 -6.52 8.44 -2.85
CA GLY A 114 -6.54 9.88 -2.61
C GLY A 114 -7.16 10.28 -1.28
N ILE A 115 -6.86 11.51 -0.84
CA ILE A 115 -7.16 12.00 0.51
C ILE A 115 -8.38 12.90 0.59
N ASP A 116 -9.22 12.92 -0.42
CA ASP A 116 -10.35 13.81 -0.52
C ASP A 116 -11.60 13.26 0.17
N MET A 117 -11.40 12.64 1.33
CA MET A 117 -12.49 12.06 2.13
C MET A 117 -12.95 13.01 3.22
N THR A 118 -14.29 13.08 3.38
CA THR A 118 -14.90 13.77 4.52
C THR A 118 -15.11 12.79 5.68
N SER A 119 -15.46 13.33 6.85
CA SER A 119 -15.79 12.49 8.00
C SER A 119 -17.00 11.59 7.75
N GLU A 120 -17.92 11.99 6.88
CA GLU A 120 -19.07 11.15 6.49
C GLU A 120 -18.64 9.95 5.67
N ASP A 121 -17.63 10.12 4.79
CA ASP A 121 -17.15 9.05 3.93
C ASP A 121 -16.50 7.91 4.72
N ILE A 122 -16.01 8.21 5.91
CA ILE A 122 -15.33 7.24 6.77
C ILE A 122 -16.13 6.85 8.01
N SER A 123 -17.43 7.20 8.05
CA SER A 123 -18.28 6.96 9.21
C SER A 123 -18.68 5.51 9.39
N SER A 124 -18.69 4.72 8.30
CA SER A 124 -19.04 3.31 8.33
C SER A 124 -18.31 2.55 7.23
N LYS A 125 -18.29 1.23 7.33
CA LYS A 125 -17.73 0.36 6.32
C LYS A 125 -18.40 0.58 4.97
N GLU A 126 -19.72 0.67 4.95
CA GLU A 126 -20.50 0.88 3.74
C GLU A 126 -20.21 2.23 3.10
N ALA A 127 -20.15 3.29 3.90
CA ALA A 127 -19.83 4.63 3.40
C ALA A 127 -18.41 4.69 2.81
N PHE A 128 -17.45 4.08 3.49
CA PHE A 128 -16.08 4.03 3.01
C PHE A 128 -15.97 3.29 1.67
N ARG A 129 -16.59 2.12 1.57
CA ARG A 129 -16.56 1.33 0.34
C ARG A 129 -17.25 2.03 -0.82
N LYS A 130 -18.36 2.70 -0.56
CA LYS A 130 -19.06 3.48 -1.56
C LYS A 130 -18.20 4.64 -2.06
N TYR A 131 -17.50 5.31 -1.16
CA TYR A 131 -16.58 6.38 -1.51
C TYR A 131 -15.49 5.87 -2.46
N VAL A 132 -14.80 4.81 -2.09
CA VAL A 132 -13.70 4.25 -2.88
C VAL A 132 -14.19 3.78 -4.25
N ASN A 133 -15.39 3.17 -4.31
CA ASN A 133 -15.95 2.67 -5.56
C ASN A 133 -16.28 3.80 -6.54
N GLY A 134 -16.67 4.96 -6.04
CA GLY A 134 -17.14 6.08 -6.87
C GLY A 134 -16.09 7.11 -7.24
N ARG A 135 -14.84 6.97 -6.76
CA ARG A 135 -13.83 8.03 -6.94
C ARG A 135 -12.75 7.67 -7.95
N PRO A 136 -12.31 8.64 -8.78
CA PRO A 136 -11.07 8.50 -9.52
C PRO A 136 -9.90 8.53 -8.53
N PHE A 137 -8.92 7.68 -8.77
CA PHE A 137 -7.76 7.60 -7.91
C PHE A 137 -6.81 8.75 -8.12
N TYR A 138 -6.03 9.03 -7.10
CA TYR A 138 -4.93 9.95 -7.19
C TYR A 138 -3.96 9.43 -8.25
N ASP A 139 -3.61 10.30 -9.17
CA ASP A 139 -2.79 9.94 -10.33
C ASP A 139 -1.30 9.89 -10.02
N LYS A 140 -0.97 9.62 -8.75
CA LYS A 140 0.40 9.54 -8.30
C LYS A 140 0.86 8.10 -8.31
N ASN A 141 1.55 7.72 -9.38
CA ASN A 141 2.10 6.39 -9.53
C ASN A 141 3.46 6.31 -8.86
N SER A 142 3.68 5.27 -8.11
CA SER A 142 4.99 4.90 -7.59
C SER A 142 5.47 3.66 -8.31
N PHE A 143 6.73 3.70 -8.76
CA PHE A 143 7.36 2.58 -9.45
C PHE A 143 8.36 1.91 -8.50
N TRP A 144 8.29 0.58 -8.46
CA TRP A 144 9.16 -0.22 -7.61
C TRP A 144 9.82 -1.30 -8.46
N ILE A 145 11.11 -1.53 -8.22
CA ILE A 145 11.91 -2.50 -8.96
C ILE A 145 12.40 -3.57 -7.98
N LYS A 146 12.16 -4.83 -8.33
CA LYS A 146 12.62 -5.96 -7.54
C LYS A 146 14.13 -6.13 -7.68
N GLN A 147 14.78 -6.31 -6.59
CA GLN A 147 16.21 -6.54 -6.50
C GLN A 147 16.61 -7.98 -6.72
#